data_db90147e60195998e2c19d63c7389377
#
_entry.id   db90147e60195998e2c19d63c7389377
#
_cell.length_a   1.000
_cell.length_b   1.000
_cell.length_c   1.000
_cell.angle_alpha   90.00
_cell.angle_beta   90.00
_cell.angle_gamma   90.00
#
_symmetry.space_group_name_H-M   'P 1'
#
loop_
_entity.id
_entity.type
_entity.pdbx_description
1 polymer ?
#
loop_
_entity_poly.entity_id
_entity_poly.type
_entity_poly.pdbx_seq_one_letter_code
_entity_poly.pdbx_strand_id
1 'polypeptide(L)'
;MKLHKNSLFQIGLLLIVSSVTFTSCVKTGCEREFNYVAYRPVYMSYEDLRNAVTVEGPRKMVTTGKIYYHAPYLFVNEVNEGIHIVNISNVAAPIITGFINIPGNVDIAMSGNTLYADSYIDLVALDVTNMDAIAIVDREQNVFPYRVDENIHVDVDETKGVVDGWLGTDTAITMECGNIDSYFFPTDVVFLSESSAAFEGAPGVNGSKGGSMARFAVDNNYLYCLSENTMELFDVNNQNNPVHSGDVPMPW
;
A
#
# COMPACT_ATOMS: atom_id res chain seq x y z
N MET A 1 28.91 53.46 -71.64
CA MET A 1 28.87 53.53 -70.19
C MET A 1 27.44 53.24 -69.65
N LYS A 2 26.84 52.06 -69.98
CA LYS A 2 25.47 51.66 -69.55
C LYS A 2 25.39 50.28 -68.82
N LEU A 3 26.54 49.60 -68.59
CA LEU A 3 26.54 48.28 -68.03
C LEU A 3 26.58 48.24 -66.49
N HIS A 4 26.97 49.32 -65.81
CA HIS A 4 27.10 49.26 -64.33
C HIS A 4 25.79 49.44 -63.56
N LYS A 5 24.77 50.02 -64.17
CA LYS A 5 23.50 50.30 -63.46
C LYS A 5 22.63 49.05 -63.26
N ASN A 6 22.67 48.12 -64.20
CA ASN A 6 21.91 46.88 -64.12
C ASN A 6 22.54 45.87 -63.14
N SER A 7 23.88 45.86 -63.00
CA SER A 7 24.61 44.97 -62.09
C SER A 7 24.36 45.34 -60.61
N LEU A 8 24.33 46.64 -60.30
CA LEU A 8 23.98 47.12 -58.94
C LEU A 8 22.54 46.81 -58.58
N PHE A 9 21.62 46.91 -59.54
CA PHE A 9 20.21 46.55 -59.31
C PHE A 9 20.03 45.06 -59.10
N GLN A 10 20.73 44.20 -59.82
CA GLN A 10 20.69 42.76 -59.65
C GLN A 10 21.32 42.32 -58.31
N ILE A 11 22.40 42.95 -57.87
CA ILE A 11 23.00 42.68 -56.54
C ILE A 11 22.07 43.11 -55.42
N GLY A 12 21.42 44.27 -55.54
CA GLY A 12 20.43 44.72 -54.58
C GLY A 12 19.22 43.81 -54.48
N LEU A 13 18.72 43.29 -55.63
CA LEU A 13 17.61 42.35 -55.65
C LEU A 13 17.99 41.01 -55.02
N LEU A 14 19.24 40.53 -55.25
CA LEU A 14 19.74 39.27 -54.65
C LEU A 14 19.91 39.40 -53.15
N LEU A 15 20.34 40.51 -52.61
CA LEU A 15 20.43 40.80 -51.17
C LEU A 15 19.07 40.87 -50.52
N ILE A 16 18.06 41.43 -51.15
CA ILE A 16 16.67 41.50 -50.63
C ILE A 16 16.05 40.10 -50.58
N VAL A 17 16.25 39.28 -51.64
CA VAL A 17 15.73 37.90 -51.64
C VAL A 17 16.42 37.04 -50.60
N SER A 18 17.73 37.24 -50.34
CA SER A 18 18.49 36.51 -49.31
C SER A 18 18.02 36.88 -47.87
N SER A 19 17.57 38.12 -47.66
CA SER A 19 17.08 38.52 -46.31
C SER A 19 15.68 37.98 -45.96
N VAL A 20 14.90 37.55 -46.93
CA VAL A 20 13.53 36.99 -46.68
C VAL A 20 13.58 35.51 -46.38
N THR A 21 14.65 34.80 -46.69
CA THR A 21 14.76 33.34 -46.45
C THR A 21 15.19 32.98 -45.03
N PHE A 22 15.56 33.93 -44.19
CA PHE A 22 16.00 33.68 -42.79
C PHE A 22 14.92 33.88 -41.73
N THR A 23 13.64 33.98 -42.11
CA THR A 23 12.56 33.80 -41.12
C THR A 23 12.43 32.31 -40.81
N SER A 24 13.45 31.74 -40.18
CA SER A 24 13.29 30.48 -39.45
C SER A 24 12.24 30.75 -38.38
N CYS A 25 11.09 30.08 -38.47
CA CYS A 25 10.20 29.93 -37.33
C CYS A 25 10.98 29.27 -36.22
N VAL A 26 11.56 30.05 -35.36
CA VAL A 26 12.00 29.56 -34.03
C VAL A 26 10.69 29.25 -33.34
N LYS A 27 10.30 27.97 -33.31
CA LYS A 27 9.33 27.49 -32.34
C LYS A 27 9.94 27.76 -30.99
N THR A 28 9.54 28.86 -30.36
CA THR A 28 10.02 29.32 -29.05
C THR A 28 9.44 28.48 -27.90
N GLY A 29 8.78 27.38 -28.17
CA GLY A 29 8.27 26.46 -27.15
C GLY A 29 8.92 25.09 -27.30
N CYS A 30 9.78 24.73 -26.37
CA CYS A 30 10.16 23.34 -26.18
C CYS A 30 9.12 22.68 -25.29
N GLU A 31 8.37 21.75 -25.84
CA GLU A 31 7.39 20.94 -25.10
C GLU A 31 7.90 19.49 -25.10
N ARG A 32 7.78 18.84 -23.96
CA ARG A 32 8.03 17.39 -23.79
C ARG A 32 6.78 16.75 -23.24
N GLU A 33 6.44 15.62 -23.82
CA GLU A 33 5.42 14.72 -23.30
C GLU A 33 6.06 13.71 -22.35
N PHE A 34 5.49 13.58 -21.16
CA PHE A 34 5.88 12.60 -20.15
C PHE A 34 4.70 11.65 -19.94
N ASN A 35 4.95 10.38 -20.20
CA ASN A 35 4.00 9.31 -19.90
C ASN A 35 4.32 8.76 -18.51
N TYR A 36 3.28 8.57 -17.70
CA TYR A 36 3.40 8.02 -16.35
C TYR A 36 2.12 7.29 -15.97
N VAL A 37 2.21 6.44 -14.94
CA VAL A 37 1.05 5.81 -14.34
C VAL A 37 0.61 6.65 -13.14
N ALA A 38 -0.60 7.20 -13.21
CA ALA A 38 -1.23 7.89 -12.10
C ALA A 38 -1.94 6.87 -11.21
N TYR A 39 -1.56 6.76 -9.93
CA TYR A 39 -2.20 5.87 -8.99
C TYR A 39 -3.18 6.64 -8.11
N ARG A 40 -4.37 6.05 -7.93
CA ARG A 40 -5.41 6.58 -7.03
C ARG A 40 -5.75 5.52 -5.98
N PRO A 41 -6.01 5.93 -4.72
CA PRO A 41 -6.40 4.99 -3.69
C PRO A 41 -7.77 4.38 -3.98
N VAL A 42 -7.88 3.08 -3.76
CA VAL A 42 -9.14 2.33 -3.69
C VAL A 42 -9.46 2.15 -2.23
N TYR A 43 -10.62 2.61 -1.80
CA TYR A 43 -11.03 2.56 -0.41
C TYR A 43 -11.97 1.40 -0.13
N MET A 44 -11.74 0.73 0.99
CA MET A 44 -12.72 -0.13 1.66
C MET A 44 -13.35 0.67 2.79
N SER A 45 -14.66 0.78 2.83
CA SER A 45 -15.33 1.51 3.91
C SER A 45 -15.10 0.83 5.26
N TYR A 46 -15.19 1.58 6.36
CA TYR A 46 -15.06 1.00 7.70
C TYR A 46 -16.14 -0.03 8.01
N GLU A 47 -17.32 0.14 7.44
CA GLU A 47 -18.42 -0.84 7.57
C GLU A 47 -18.07 -2.14 6.84
N ASP A 48 -17.58 -2.05 5.59
CA ASP A 48 -17.16 -3.21 4.81
C ASP A 48 -15.98 -3.91 5.48
N LEU A 49 -14.98 -3.18 5.96
CA LEU A 49 -13.83 -3.73 6.69
C LEU A 49 -14.29 -4.56 7.89
N ARG A 50 -15.22 -4.03 8.68
CA ARG A 50 -15.70 -4.71 9.90
C ARG A 50 -16.58 -5.91 9.61
N ASN A 51 -17.26 -5.92 8.47
CA ASN A 51 -18.09 -7.03 8.01
C ASN A 51 -17.29 -8.08 7.20
N ALA A 52 -16.06 -7.77 6.78
CA ALA A 52 -15.28 -8.63 5.87
C ALA A 52 -14.65 -9.84 6.57
N VAL A 53 -14.55 -9.85 7.91
CA VAL A 53 -13.94 -10.96 8.63
C VAL A 53 -14.86 -12.18 8.58
N THR A 54 -14.40 -13.22 7.86
CA THR A 54 -15.18 -14.45 7.61
C THR A 54 -14.29 -15.67 7.67
N VAL A 55 -14.88 -16.82 7.97
CA VAL A 55 -14.19 -18.12 7.92
C VAL A 55 -14.55 -18.82 6.61
N GLU A 56 -13.54 -19.25 5.89
CA GLU A 56 -13.66 -19.80 4.55
C GLU A 56 -12.97 -21.16 4.43
N GLY A 57 -13.21 -21.84 3.31
CA GLY A 57 -12.47 -23.05 2.96
C GLY A 57 -10.98 -22.78 2.71
N PRO A 58 -10.17 -23.83 2.57
CA PRO A 58 -8.74 -23.71 2.38
C PRO A 58 -8.38 -22.94 1.11
N ARG A 59 -7.41 -22.04 1.19
CA ARG A 59 -6.82 -21.28 0.08
C ARG A 59 -5.36 -21.69 -0.13
N LYS A 60 -4.81 -21.36 -1.29
CA LYS A 60 -3.38 -21.52 -1.58
C LYS A 60 -2.61 -20.41 -0.85
N MET A 61 -1.52 -20.76 -0.19
CA MET A 61 -0.57 -19.79 0.37
C MET A 61 0.23 -19.11 -0.74
N VAL A 62 0.41 -17.80 -0.67
CA VAL A 62 1.12 -16.95 -1.64
C VAL A 62 2.19 -16.11 -0.94
N THR A 63 1.79 -15.25 0.01
CA THR A 63 2.68 -14.32 0.71
C THR A 63 2.57 -14.53 2.22
N THR A 64 3.23 -15.58 2.68
CA THR A 64 3.16 -15.98 4.09
C THR A 64 3.98 -15.05 4.98
N GLY A 65 3.40 -14.69 6.13
CA GLY A 65 4.00 -13.91 7.19
C GLY A 65 4.31 -14.75 8.43
N LYS A 66 3.83 -14.30 9.59
CA LYS A 66 4.04 -14.95 10.89
C LYS A 66 3.34 -16.31 10.97
N ILE A 67 3.98 -17.23 11.70
CA ILE A 67 3.41 -18.54 12.02
C ILE A 67 3.23 -18.62 13.53
N TYR A 68 2.05 -19.01 13.97
CA TYR A 68 1.75 -19.30 15.36
C TYR A 68 1.37 -20.76 15.54
N TYR A 69 1.99 -21.43 16.52
CA TYR A 69 1.69 -22.82 16.83
C TYR A 69 0.69 -22.92 17.98
N HIS A 70 -0.44 -23.57 17.75
CA HIS A 70 -1.43 -23.94 18.77
C HIS A 70 -1.95 -25.35 18.48
N ALA A 71 -1.44 -26.32 19.21
CA ALA A 71 -1.67 -27.76 18.94
C ALA A 71 -3.16 -28.11 18.80
N PRO A 72 -3.56 -28.89 17.79
CA PRO A 72 -2.75 -29.49 16.74
C PRO A 72 -2.69 -28.64 15.45
N TYR A 73 -2.79 -27.32 15.54
CA TYR A 73 -2.87 -26.41 14.39
C TYR A 73 -1.67 -25.46 14.32
N LEU A 74 -1.35 -25.04 13.09
CA LEU A 74 -0.57 -23.84 12.80
C LEU A 74 -1.50 -22.79 12.21
N PHE A 75 -1.42 -21.59 12.73
CA PHE A 75 -2.00 -20.40 12.13
C PHE A 75 -0.90 -19.68 11.36
N VAL A 76 -1.08 -19.55 10.05
CA VAL A 76 -0.09 -18.95 9.15
C VAL A 76 -0.70 -17.70 8.54
N ASN A 77 -0.15 -16.54 8.88
CA ASN A 77 -0.59 -15.27 8.29
C ASN A 77 -0.32 -15.26 6.79
N GLU A 78 -1.30 -14.84 6.01
CA GLU A 78 -1.18 -14.42 4.62
C GLU A 78 -1.26 -12.89 4.61
N VAL A 79 -0.16 -12.23 4.30
CA VAL A 79 0.00 -10.78 4.49
C VAL A 79 -1.08 -9.99 3.78
N ASN A 80 -1.78 -9.12 4.51
CA ASN A 80 -2.92 -8.31 4.14
C ASN A 80 -4.22 -9.07 3.82
N GLU A 81 -4.20 -10.41 3.81
CA GLU A 81 -5.36 -11.23 3.40
C GLU A 81 -6.04 -11.92 4.59
N GLY A 82 -5.23 -12.39 5.59
CA GLY A 82 -5.77 -13.13 6.71
C GLY A 82 -4.90 -14.28 7.19
N ILE A 83 -5.52 -15.42 7.57
CA ILE A 83 -4.82 -16.48 8.30
C ILE A 83 -5.22 -17.85 7.77
N HIS A 84 -4.26 -18.64 7.31
CA HIS A 84 -4.44 -20.04 7.01
C HIS A 84 -4.46 -20.90 8.28
N ILE A 85 -5.37 -21.87 8.32
CA ILE A 85 -5.46 -22.88 9.37
C ILE A 85 -4.88 -24.18 8.81
N VAL A 86 -3.78 -24.65 9.42
CA VAL A 86 -3.12 -25.87 8.98
C VAL A 86 -3.19 -26.90 10.09
N ASN A 87 -3.85 -28.02 9.84
CA ASN A 87 -3.89 -29.14 10.75
C ASN A 87 -2.60 -29.96 10.63
N ILE A 88 -1.89 -30.10 11.72
CA ILE A 88 -0.64 -30.85 11.83
C ILE A 88 -0.76 -32.06 12.77
N SER A 89 -1.96 -32.60 13.00
CA SER A 89 -2.15 -33.83 13.76
C SER A 89 -1.30 -34.98 13.19
N ASN A 90 -1.11 -35.00 11.89
CA ASN A 90 -0.10 -35.80 11.22
C ASN A 90 1.04 -34.89 10.75
N VAL A 91 2.12 -34.81 11.52
CA VAL A 91 3.27 -33.95 11.23
C VAL A 91 3.97 -34.28 9.90
N ALA A 92 3.83 -35.52 9.40
CA ALA A 92 4.41 -35.92 8.12
C ALA A 92 3.53 -35.52 6.90
N ALA A 93 2.28 -35.13 7.16
CA ALA A 93 1.33 -34.74 6.14
C ALA A 93 0.41 -33.61 6.65
N PRO A 94 0.91 -32.39 6.80
CA PRO A 94 0.08 -31.24 7.20
C PRO A 94 -0.97 -30.92 6.12
N ILE A 95 -2.16 -30.50 6.54
CA ILE A 95 -3.29 -30.20 5.67
C ILE A 95 -3.81 -28.80 5.99
N ILE A 96 -3.93 -27.96 4.97
CA ILE A 96 -4.66 -26.67 5.09
C ILE A 96 -6.15 -27.02 5.19
N THR A 97 -6.78 -26.67 6.31
CA THR A 97 -8.19 -26.99 6.58
C THR A 97 -9.12 -25.82 6.42
N GLY A 98 -8.63 -24.59 6.49
CA GLY A 98 -9.44 -23.39 6.37
C GLY A 98 -8.61 -22.13 6.19
N PHE A 99 -9.33 -21.03 6.04
CA PHE A 99 -8.79 -19.67 5.96
C PHE A 99 -9.70 -18.71 6.73
N ILE A 100 -9.13 -17.83 7.51
CA ILE A 100 -9.85 -16.73 8.14
C ILE A 100 -9.52 -15.47 7.34
N ASN A 101 -10.49 -14.95 6.59
CA ASN A 101 -10.35 -13.71 5.85
C ASN A 101 -10.32 -12.52 6.82
N ILE A 102 -9.23 -11.78 6.85
CA ILE A 102 -9.05 -10.59 7.70
C ILE A 102 -8.29 -9.56 6.86
N PRO A 103 -8.97 -8.64 6.18
CA PRO A 103 -8.32 -7.63 5.37
C PRO A 103 -7.33 -6.80 6.19
N GLY A 104 -6.15 -6.56 5.61
CA GLY A 104 -5.07 -5.79 6.24
C GLY A 104 -4.33 -6.52 7.37
N ASN A 105 -4.53 -7.85 7.54
CA ASN A 105 -3.84 -8.61 8.57
C ASN A 105 -2.35 -8.78 8.27
N VAL A 106 -1.52 -8.39 9.23
CA VAL A 106 -0.04 -8.48 9.14
C VAL A 106 0.54 -9.29 10.29
N ASP A 107 -0.06 -9.24 11.47
CA ASP A 107 0.45 -9.96 12.65
C ASP A 107 -0.65 -10.68 13.41
N ILE A 108 -0.24 -11.70 14.17
CA ILE A 108 -1.11 -12.53 14.98
C ILE A 108 -0.46 -12.87 16.31
N ALA A 109 -1.28 -13.00 17.36
CA ALA A 109 -0.89 -13.53 18.66
C ALA A 109 -2.01 -14.36 19.24
N MET A 110 -1.72 -15.15 20.28
CA MET A 110 -2.76 -15.92 20.99
C MET A 110 -2.58 -15.84 22.50
N SER A 111 -3.72 -15.84 23.19
CA SER A 111 -3.81 -16.14 24.61
C SER A 111 -4.87 -17.22 24.80
N GLY A 112 -4.47 -18.37 25.37
CA GLY A 112 -5.34 -19.54 25.47
C GLY A 112 -5.90 -19.95 24.10
N ASN A 113 -7.22 -19.90 23.94
CA ASN A 113 -7.91 -20.23 22.71
C ASN A 113 -8.41 -18.98 21.94
N THR A 114 -7.96 -17.81 22.31
CA THR A 114 -8.30 -16.57 21.58
C THR A 114 -7.13 -16.12 20.71
N LEU A 115 -7.38 -16.00 19.42
CA LEU A 115 -6.48 -15.50 18.40
C LEU A 115 -6.72 -14.00 18.21
N TYR A 116 -5.69 -13.19 18.41
CA TYR A 116 -5.70 -11.76 18.14
C TYR A 116 -5.04 -11.49 16.81
N ALA A 117 -5.64 -10.61 16.01
CA ALA A 117 -5.18 -10.23 14.70
C ALA A 117 -5.43 -8.75 14.45
N ASP A 118 -4.55 -8.07 13.75
CA ASP A 118 -4.85 -6.75 13.21
C ASP A 118 -5.75 -6.87 11.96
N SER A 119 -6.56 -5.84 11.74
CA SER A 119 -7.37 -5.67 10.54
C SER A 119 -7.30 -4.21 10.15
N TYR A 120 -6.27 -3.82 9.40
CA TYR A 120 -5.89 -2.44 9.13
C TYR A 120 -5.69 -1.66 10.43
N ILE A 121 -6.71 -0.90 10.85
CA ILE A 121 -6.67 -0.04 12.03
C ILE A 121 -7.31 -0.69 13.27
N ASP A 122 -8.01 -1.80 13.11
CA ASP A 122 -8.74 -2.46 14.20
C ASP A 122 -7.96 -3.68 14.73
N LEU A 123 -8.16 -4.01 16.01
CA LEU A 123 -7.74 -5.27 16.63
C LEU A 123 -8.96 -6.20 16.70
N VAL A 124 -8.82 -7.43 16.21
CA VAL A 124 -9.87 -8.45 16.20
C VAL A 124 -9.47 -9.60 17.13
N ALA A 125 -10.39 -10.03 17.98
CA ALA A 125 -10.27 -11.23 18.81
C ALA A 125 -11.22 -12.32 18.29
N LEU A 126 -10.66 -13.52 18.06
CA LEU A 126 -11.38 -14.67 17.53
C LEU A 126 -11.26 -15.85 18.50
N ASP A 127 -12.41 -16.44 18.87
CA ASP A 127 -12.43 -17.70 19.59
C ASP A 127 -12.16 -18.86 18.62
N VAL A 128 -11.06 -19.54 18.82
CA VAL A 128 -10.63 -20.69 18.02
C VAL A 128 -10.72 -22.00 18.82
N THR A 129 -11.50 -22.03 19.89
CA THR A 129 -11.74 -23.26 20.69
C THR A 129 -12.31 -24.39 19.82
N ASN A 130 -13.21 -24.03 18.89
CA ASN A 130 -13.78 -24.96 17.95
C ASN A 130 -13.45 -24.52 16.51
N MET A 131 -12.58 -25.24 15.83
CA MET A 131 -12.15 -24.92 14.46
C MET A 131 -13.28 -24.98 13.42
N ASP A 132 -14.37 -25.71 13.72
CA ASP A 132 -15.55 -25.77 12.84
C ASP A 132 -16.54 -24.62 13.09
N ALA A 133 -16.29 -23.80 14.13
CA ALA A 133 -17.16 -22.71 14.54
C ALA A 133 -16.36 -21.53 15.12
N ILE A 134 -15.34 -21.09 14.40
CA ILE A 134 -14.55 -19.90 14.75
C ILE A 134 -15.46 -18.69 14.71
N ALA A 135 -15.40 -17.85 15.74
CA ALA A 135 -16.24 -16.67 15.87
C ALA A 135 -15.43 -15.44 16.30
N ILE A 136 -15.80 -14.28 15.78
CA ILE A 136 -15.32 -13.01 16.32
C ILE A 136 -15.99 -12.84 17.69
N VAL A 137 -15.19 -12.68 18.75
CA VAL A 137 -15.69 -12.48 20.12
C VAL A 137 -15.54 -11.04 20.57
N ASP A 138 -14.60 -10.31 19.97
CA ASP A 138 -14.42 -8.88 20.21
C ASP A 138 -13.73 -8.16 19.06
N ARG A 139 -13.88 -6.84 19.00
CA ARG A 139 -13.18 -5.95 18.10
C ARG A 139 -12.97 -4.59 18.75
N GLU A 140 -11.72 -4.27 18.99
CA GLU A 140 -11.32 -2.93 19.38
C GLU A 140 -11.02 -2.08 18.14
N GLN A 141 -11.71 -0.94 18.02
CA GLN A 141 -11.65 -0.09 16.83
C GLN A 141 -10.57 0.98 16.98
N ASN A 142 -9.91 1.30 15.86
CA ASN A 142 -8.91 2.39 15.76
C ASN A 142 -7.73 2.22 16.74
N VAL A 143 -7.30 0.99 16.95
CA VAL A 143 -6.13 0.64 17.77
C VAL A 143 -4.83 1.01 17.06
N PHE A 144 -4.78 0.77 15.75
CA PHE A 144 -3.55 0.99 14.97
C PHE A 144 -3.66 2.28 14.14
N PRO A 145 -2.51 2.99 13.93
CA PRO A 145 -2.50 4.16 13.08
C PRO A 145 -2.89 3.80 11.64
N TYR A 146 -3.49 4.74 10.96
CA TYR A 146 -3.77 4.64 9.55
C TYR A 146 -2.47 4.49 8.77
N ARG A 147 -2.37 3.47 7.91
CA ARG A 147 -1.15 3.20 7.15
C ARG A 147 -1.34 3.57 5.69
N VAL A 148 -0.45 4.41 5.23
CA VAL A 148 -0.17 4.64 3.83
C VAL A 148 1.30 4.32 3.63
N ASP A 149 1.67 3.72 2.50
CA ASP A 149 3.08 3.49 2.17
C ASP A 149 3.84 4.82 2.22
N GLU A 150 4.89 4.90 3.03
CA GLU A 150 5.69 6.13 3.22
C GLU A 150 6.30 6.66 1.91
N ASN A 151 6.41 5.82 0.90
CA ASN A 151 6.88 6.20 -0.43
C ASN A 151 5.78 6.80 -1.31
N ILE A 152 4.53 6.77 -0.85
CA ILE A 152 3.37 7.26 -1.57
C ILE A 152 2.95 8.61 -0.96
N HIS A 153 3.39 9.69 -1.58
CA HIS A 153 2.98 11.05 -1.21
C HIS A 153 1.62 11.38 -1.86
N VAL A 154 0.57 10.79 -1.34
CA VAL A 154 -0.81 11.02 -1.77
C VAL A 154 -1.63 11.44 -0.58
N ASP A 155 -2.43 12.48 -0.73
CA ASP A 155 -3.44 12.84 0.27
C ASP A 155 -4.52 11.76 0.28
N VAL A 156 -4.58 11.03 1.38
CA VAL A 156 -5.56 9.99 1.62
C VAL A 156 -6.71 10.56 2.44
N ASP A 157 -7.93 10.36 1.96
CA ASP A 157 -9.14 10.76 2.66
C ASP A 157 -9.59 9.65 3.62
N GLU A 158 -9.11 9.71 4.86
CA GLU A 158 -9.42 8.73 5.89
C GLU A 158 -10.92 8.63 6.20
N THR A 159 -11.73 9.64 5.82
CA THR A 159 -13.18 9.57 6.05
C THR A 159 -13.88 8.54 5.16
N LYS A 160 -13.23 8.09 4.08
CA LYS A 160 -13.75 7.09 3.14
C LYS A 160 -13.52 5.64 3.59
N GLY A 161 -12.69 5.42 4.60
CA GLY A 161 -12.29 4.09 5.04
C GLY A 161 -10.79 3.87 4.92
N VAL A 162 -10.35 2.61 4.86
CA VAL A 162 -8.95 2.23 4.70
C VAL A 162 -8.57 2.11 3.22
N VAL A 163 -7.30 2.34 2.88
CA VAL A 163 -6.80 2.08 1.52
C VAL A 163 -6.56 0.59 1.37
N ASP A 164 -7.38 -0.04 0.52
CA ASP A 164 -7.34 -1.48 0.24
C ASP A 164 -6.54 -1.80 -1.03
N GLY A 165 -6.22 -0.78 -1.83
CA GLY A 165 -5.45 -0.93 -3.05
C GLY A 165 -5.25 0.36 -3.81
N TRP A 166 -4.62 0.24 -4.98
CA TRP A 166 -4.29 1.37 -5.85
C TRP A 166 -4.71 1.09 -7.28
N LEU A 167 -5.42 2.01 -7.89
CA LEU A 167 -5.80 1.94 -9.30
C LEU A 167 -4.81 2.77 -10.14
N GLY A 168 -4.03 2.10 -10.98
CA GLY A 168 -3.15 2.76 -11.94
C GLY A 168 -3.89 3.17 -13.21
N THR A 169 -3.63 4.37 -13.70
CA THR A 169 -4.14 4.89 -14.97
C THR A 169 -3.00 5.50 -15.76
N ASP A 170 -2.79 5.00 -17.00
CA ASP A 170 -1.81 5.59 -17.90
C ASP A 170 -2.20 7.02 -18.24
N THR A 171 -1.30 7.94 -18.03
CA THR A 171 -1.54 9.38 -18.17
C THR A 171 -0.35 10.02 -18.87
N ALA A 172 -0.61 11.04 -19.69
CA ALA A 172 0.42 11.84 -20.33
C ALA A 172 0.25 13.32 -19.94
N ILE A 173 1.37 13.97 -19.69
CA ILE A 173 1.41 15.41 -19.47
C ILE A 173 2.43 16.05 -20.40
N THR A 174 2.07 17.19 -20.99
CA THR A 174 2.99 17.97 -21.82
C THR A 174 3.56 19.11 -20.99
N MET A 175 4.86 19.22 -20.92
CA MET A 175 5.58 20.23 -20.15
C MET A 175 6.46 21.09 -21.04
N GLU A 176 6.56 22.39 -20.74
CA GLU A 176 7.53 23.28 -21.37
C GLU A 176 8.94 22.98 -20.83
N CYS A 177 9.93 22.93 -21.75
CA CYS A 177 11.33 22.70 -21.35
C CYS A 177 11.87 23.90 -20.55
N GLY A 178 12.36 23.66 -19.37
CA GLY A 178 12.96 24.68 -18.49
C GLY A 178 12.17 24.99 -17.23
N ASN A 179 10.98 24.42 -17.07
CA ASN A 179 10.10 24.67 -15.93
C ASN A 179 9.86 23.43 -15.07
N ILE A 180 10.81 22.48 -15.10
CA ILE A 180 10.67 21.19 -14.40
C ILE A 180 10.55 21.35 -12.88
N ASP A 181 11.15 22.41 -12.32
CA ASP A 181 11.16 22.67 -10.87
C ASP A 181 9.87 23.28 -10.32
N SER A 182 8.90 23.60 -11.19
CA SER A 182 7.70 24.35 -10.79
C SER A 182 6.39 23.59 -11.01
N TYR A 183 6.45 22.33 -11.45
CA TYR A 183 5.22 21.58 -11.67
C TYR A 183 4.65 21.06 -10.35
N PHE A 184 3.52 21.60 -10.01
CA PHE A 184 2.65 21.13 -8.96
C PHE A 184 2.00 19.83 -9.45
N PHE A 185 2.53 18.69 -9.02
CA PHE A 185 1.86 17.42 -9.23
C PHE A 185 0.60 17.38 -8.37
N PRO A 186 -0.55 16.90 -8.91
CA PRO A 186 -1.72 16.70 -8.06
C PRO A 186 -1.35 15.85 -6.85
N THR A 187 -1.74 16.27 -5.65
CA THR A 187 -1.40 15.62 -4.38
C THR A 187 -2.05 14.23 -4.21
N ASP A 188 -2.99 13.90 -5.09
CA ASP A 188 -3.74 12.64 -5.11
C ASP A 188 -3.19 11.61 -6.11
N VAL A 189 -1.95 11.78 -6.59
CA VAL A 189 -1.36 10.94 -7.65
C VAL A 189 0.09 10.60 -7.36
N VAL A 190 0.43 9.31 -7.39
CA VAL A 190 1.81 8.82 -7.33
C VAL A 190 2.42 8.77 -8.72
N PHE A 191 3.59 9.35 -8.90
CA PHE A 191 4.36 9.26 -10.13
C PHE A 191 5.49 8.24 -9.99
N LEU A 192 5.42 7.18 -10.80
CA LEU A 192 6.56 6.29 -10.99
C LEU A 192 7.25 6.68 -12.31
N SER A 193 8.48 7.17 -12.21
CA SER A 193 9.29 7.49 -13.39
C SER A 193 9.64 6.20 -14.15
N GLU A 194 9.52 6.20 -15.47
CA GLU A 194 9.84 5.07 -16.37
C GLU A 194 11.29 4.53 -16.27
N SER A 195 12.15 5.11 -15.44
CA SER A 195 13.53 4.66 -15.27
C SER A 195 13.68 3.44 -14.34
N SER A 196 12.61 2.94 -13.76
CA SER A 196 12.62 1.73 -12.94
C SER A 196 12.03 0.59 -13.76
N ALA A 197 12.86 -0.38 -14.11
CA ALA A 197 12.47 -1.59 -14.82
C ALA A 197 11.18 -2.18 -14.28
N ALA A 198 10.23 -2.43 -15.21
CA ALA A 198 9.04 -3.25 -15.07
C ALA A 198 8.56 -3.47 -13.63
N PHE A 199 7.72 -2.59 -13.15
CA PHE A 199 6.93 -2.85 -11.96
C PHE A 199 5.73 -3.71 -12.39
N GLU A 200 5.92 -5.03 -12.42
CA GLU A 200 4.81 -5.98 -12.49
C GLU A 200 4.13 -6.02 -11.11
N GLY A 201 3.07 -5.28 -10.97
CA GLY A 201 2.23 -5.21 -9.78
C GLY A 201 1.93 -3.76 -9.45
N ALA A 202 0.68 -3.47 -9.08
CA ALA A 202 0.35 -2.25 -8.35
C ALA A 202 1.43 -2.03 -7.27
N PRO A 203 1.68 -0.80 -6.77
CA PRO A 203 2.45 -0.61 -5.56
C PRO A 203 1.69 -1.30 -4.42
N GLY A 204 1.53 -2.59 -4.60
CA GLY A 204 1.25 -3.56 -3.62
C GLY A 204 2.50 -3.57 -2.82
N VAL A 205 2.41 -3.04 -1.62
CA VAL A 205 3.25 -3.40 -0.52
C VAL A 205 4.49 -4.10 -1.03
N ASN A 206 5.55 -3.36 -1.33
CA ASN A 206 6.86 -3.98 -1.48
C ASN A 206 6.99 -4.83 -0.24
N GLY A 207 6.87 -6.14 -0.44
CA GLY A 207 6.96 -7.08 0.63
C GLY A 207 8.17 -6.66 1.44
N SER A 208 7.94 -6.19 2.63
CA SER A 208 9.00 -5.83 3.55
C SER A 208 9.94 -7.01 3.50
N LYS A 209 11.17 -6.75 3.10
CA LYS A 209 12.22 -7.77 3.12
C LYS A 209 12.17 -8.35 4.52
N GLY A 210 11.76 -9.63 4.63
CA GLY A 210 11.42 -10.32 5.83
C GLY A 210 12.35 -10.07 7.01
N GLY A 211 12.01 -9.09 7.80
CA GLY A 211 12.24 -9.09 9.21
C GLY A 211 10.89 -9.49 9.81
N SER A 212 10.88 -10.38 10.77
CA SER A 212 9.68 -10.67 11.55
C SER A 212 9.21 -9.36 12.15
N MET A 213 8.23 -8.72 11.53
CA MET A 213 7.55 -7.55 12.10
C MET A 213 6.54 -8.07 13.13
N ALA A 214 7.05 -8.76 14.14
CA ALA A 214 6.25 -9.14 15.29
C ALA A 214 5.85 -7.86 16.00
N ARG A 215 4.61 -7.46 15.81
CA ARG A 215 4.02 -6.29 16.48
C ARG A 215 3.19 -6.69 17.68
N PHE A 216 2.88 -7.99 17.79
CA PHE A 216 2.09 -8.55 18.86
C PHE A 216 2.92 -9.49 19.72
N ALA A 217 2.78 -9.34 21.03
CA ALA A 217 3.26 -10.26 22.03
C ALA A 217 2.21 -10.43 23.12
N VAL A 218 2.12 -11.64 23.68
CA VAL A 218 1.28 -11.91 24.86
C VAL A 218 2.18 -12.41 25.98
N ASP A 219 2.09 -11.77 27.13
CA ASP A 219 2.77 -12.19 28.35
C ASP A 219 1.95 -11.79 29.59
N ASN A 220 1.90 -12.67 30.62
CA ASN A 220 1.25 -12.41 31.91
C ASN A 220 -0.17 -11.83 31.82
N ASN A 221 -0.99 -12.35 30.89
CA ASN A 221 -2.35 -11.87 30.60
C ASN A 221 -2.44 -10.44 30.06
N TYR A 222 -1.38 -9.95 29.45
CA TYR A 222 -1.39 -8.73 28.67
C TYR A 222 -1.03 -9.02 27.22
N LEU A 223 -1.78 -8.41 26.32
CA LEU A 223 -1.45 -8.32 24.90
C LEU A 223 -0.78 -6.96 24.67
N TYR A 224 0.39 -7.01 24.10
CA TYR A 224 1.21 -5.87 23.70
C TYR A 224 1.09 -5.69 22.21
N CYS A 225 0.62 -4.52 21.77
CA CYS A 225 0.47 -4.17 20.36
C CYS A 225 1.42 -3.01 20.05
N LEU A 226 2.45 -3.26 19.26
CA LEU A 226 3.39 -2.23 18.86
C LEU A 226 2.83 -1.51 17.62
N SER A 227 2.56 -0.23 17.74
CA SER A 227 2.33 0.71 16.66
C SER A 227 3.60 1.53 16.39
N GLU A 228 3.58 2.50 15.47
CA GLU A 228 4.78 3.23 15.03
C GLU A 228 5.65 3.73 16.19
N ASN A 229 5.09 4.52 17.09
CA ASN A 229 5.81 5.15 18.20
C ASN A 229 5.18 4.86 19.56
N THR A 230 4.26 3.90 19.64
CA THR A 230 3.50 3.58 20.83
C THR A 230 3.32 2.08 20.97
N MET A 231 3.47 1.57 22.16
CA MET A 231 3.08 0.21 22.50
C MET A 231 1.77 0.29 23.29
N GLU A 232 0.70 -0.23 22.73
CA GLU A 232 -0.59 -0.33 23.38
C GLU A 232 -0.69 -1.62 24.16
N LEU A 233 -1.28 -1.56 25.35
CA LEU A 233 -1.44 -2.65 26.28
C LEU A 233 -2.91 -2.98 26.47
N PHE A 234 -3.26 -4.25 26.30
CA PHE A 234 -4.60 -4.75 26.58
C PHE A 234 -4.52 -5.81 27.68
N ASP A 235 -5.37 -5.65 28.70
CA ASP A 235 -5.61 -6.71 29.68
C ASP A 235 -6.46 -7.80 29.01
N VAL A 236 -5.93 -9.02 28.96
CA VAL A 236 -6.54 -10.21 28.37
C VAL A 236 -6.78 -11.31 29.43
N ASN A 237 -7.02 -10.94 30.70
CA ASN A 237 -7.50 -11.88 31.70
C ASN A 237 -8.82 -12.53 31.27
N ASN A 238 -9.72 -11.75 30.67
CA ASN A 238 -10.81 -12.27 29.88
C ASN A 238 -10.35 -12.26 28.40
N GLN A 239 -9.88 -13.38 27.90
CA GLN A 239 -9.30 -13.49 26.56
C GLN A 239 -10.25 -13.06 25.44
N ASN A 240 -11.56 -13.25 25.62
CA ASN A 240 -12.59 -12.92 24.65
C ASN A 240 -13.06 -11.45 24.75
N ASN A 241 -12.44 -10.64 25.58
CA ASN A 241 -12.76 -9.21 25.74
C ASN A 241 -11.48 -8.49 26.18
N PRO A 242 -10.54 -8.24 25.26
CA PRO A 242 -9.37 -7.44 25.56
C PRO A 242 -9.79 -6.03 25.99
N VAL A 243 -9.20 -5.55 27.09
CA VAL A 243 -9.52 -4.23 27.63
C VAL A 243 -8.27 -3.36 27.56
N HIS A 244 -8.36 -2.24 26.85
CA HIS A 244 -7.25 -1.30 26.78
C HIS A 244 -6.84 -0.85 28.19
N SER A 245 -5.55 -1.01 28.50
CA SER A 245 -5.00 -0.83 29.84
C SER A 245 -4.01 0.34 29.93
N GLY A 246 -3.48 0.80 28.80
CA GLY A 246 -2.58 1.94 28.73
C GLY A 246 -1.66 1.91 27.54
N ASP A 247 -0.93 3.01 27.37
CA ASP A 247 0.00 3.23 26.25
C ASP A 247 1.39 3.55 26.80
N VAL A 248 2.41 2.99 26.16
CA VAL A 248 3.81 3.30 26.45
C VAL A 248 4.42 3.94 25.20
N PRO A 249 4.81 5.24 25.28
CA PRO A 249 5.53 5.88 24.17
C PRO A 249 6.87 5.18 23.95
N MET A 250 7.19 4.88 22.71
CA MET A 250 8.43 4.24 22.28
C MET A 250 9.27 5.27 21.51
N PRO A 251 10.15 6.02 22.18
CA PRO A 251 11.02 6.98 21.50
C PRO A 251 12.10 6.19 20.72
N TRP A 252 12.16 6.43 19.43
CA TRP A 252 13.21 5.89 18.55
C TRP A 252 14.30 6.92 18.31
#